data_7f4cc31a42d4c9ffe4e99b315c8630c5
#
_entry.id   7f4cc31a42d4c9ffe4e99b315c8630c5
#
_cell.length_a   1.000
_cell.length_b   1.000
_cell.length_c   1.000
_cell.angle_alpha   90.00
_cell.angle_beta   90.00
_cell.angle_gamma   90.00
#
_symmetry.space_group_name_H-M   'P 1'
#
loop_
_entity.id
_entity.type
_entity.pdbx_description
1 polymer ?
#
loop_
_entity_poly.entity_id
_entity_poly.type
_entity_poly.pdbx_seq_one_letter_code
_entity_poly.pdbx_strand_id
1 'polypeptide(L)'
;MTAILLTNARIFDGENADCPEGMQVLIEQGQIREISTRPIKAANATTIDLAGRTLMPGLIDAHIHAYGSDVNVQKIELAGEAYRTAHASRMLGFALECGFTTVRDIGGGDYSLWHAIEERLIRAPRFYYAGKMLSMTGGHGDMRTMAEADHEYCRCGGSNSLCVVADGVDACIRATREQLRRGAHCIKIMGSGGVASPTDPIWMNQYREDEIRAIVNETTERRAYTAAHCHPASAVRRCVEFGVRSIEHGTLIDDETAAFVAGHGAFVVPTMAIIFALIETGRQLGFPAHSLEKAQVAYERALSGMESMRRAGVQIGFGTDLLGQTYVQQCREFSIRREVFTPVQILRQATSVNAALLQEQGRLGCIRPGAHADLLVVDGDPLSDIGLLAADGRNLRLIMRAGELIRNEL
;
A
#
# COMPACT_ATOMS: atom_id res chain seq x y z
N MET A 1 7.11 26.83 -9.21
CA MET A 1 8.31 26.13 -8.66
C MET A 1 9.48 26.45 -9.58
N THR A 2 10.65 26.71 -9.02
CA THR A 2 11.90 26.88 -9.78
C THR A 2 12.26 25.53 -10.41
N ALA A 3 12.81 25.52 -11.63
CA ALA A 3 13.32 24.30 -12.26
C ALA A 3 14.49 23.72 -11.44
N ILE A 4 14.61 22.41 -11.39
CA ILE A 4 15.71 21.70 -10.72
C ILE A 4 16.40 20.81 -11.75
N LEU A 5 17.73 20.89 -11.81
CA LEU A 5 18.57 20.05 -12.64
C LEU A 5 19.43 19.14 -11.74
N LEU A 6 19.13 17.84 -11.75
CA LEU A 6 19.97 16.83 -11.12
C LEU A 6 21.05 16.39 -12.10
N THR A 7 22.31 16.33 -11.64
CA THR A 7 23.47 15.98 -12.47
C THR A 7 24.26 14.83 -11.87
N ASN A 8 25.08 14.17 -12.68
CA ASN A 8 25.92 13.04 -12.27
C ASN A 8 25.15 11.91 -11.58
N ALA A 9 23.95 11.59 -12.08
CA ALA A 9 23.10 10.54 -11.55
C ALA A 9 23.49 9.17 -12.14
N ARG A 10 23.47 8.12 -11.31
CA ARG A 10 23.28 6.75 -11.73
C ARG A 10 21.79 6.44 -11.59
N ILE A 11 21.08 6.10 -12.68
CA ILE A 11 19.61 6.03 -12.67
C ILE A 11 19.12 4.58 -12.67
N PHE A 12 18.35 4.20 -11.64
CA PHE A 12 17.37 3.11 -11.72
C PHE A 12 16.03 3.68 -12.13
N ASP A 13 15.51 3.33 -13.30
CA ASP A 13 14.31 3.94 -13.87
C ASP A 13 12.97 3.39 -13.33
N GLY A 14 13.00 2.39 -12.44
CA GLY A 14 11.84 1.69 -11.89
C GLY A 14 11.53 0.37 -12.60
N GLU A 15 12.13 0.11 -13.76
CA GLU A 15 11.83 -1.06 -14.59
C GLU A 15 13.09 -1.87 -14.95
N ASN A 16 14.15 -1.22 -15.38
CA ASN A 16 15.33 -1.88 -15.91
C ASN A 16 16.40 -2.10 -14.84
N ALA A 17 17.10 -3.24 -14.94
CA ALA A 17 18.25 -3.53 -14.06
C ALA A 17 19.50 -2.72 -14.45
N ASP A 18 19.56 -2.27 -15.69
CA ASP A 18 20.64 -1.42 -16.19
C ASP A 18 20.48 -0.02 -15.58
N CYS A 19 21.54 0.46 -14.96
CA CYS A 19 21.57 1.77 -14.32
C CYS A 19 22.62 2.65 -15.02
N PRO A 20 22.24 3.40 -16.08
CA PRO A 20 23.16 4.31 -16.75
C PRO A 20 23.69 5.38 -15.80
N GLU A 21 24.98 5.69 -15.94
CA GLU A 21 25.71 6.66 -15.12
C GLU A 21 25.91 7.99 -15.86
N GLY A 22 26.29 9.05 -15.11
CA GLY A 22 26.54 10.37 -15.67
C GLY A 22 25.30 11.06 -16.23
N MET A 23 24.12 10.60 -15.82
CA MET A 23 22.84 11.10 -16.31
C MET A 23 22.48 12.45 -15.70
N GLN A 24 21.71 13.23 -16.45
CA GLN A 24 21.06 14.46 -16.00
C GLN A 24 19.55 14.34 -16.10
N VAL A 25 18.85 14.92 -15.12
CA VAL A 25 17.39 14.93 -15.07
C VAL A 25 16.92 16.35 -14.80
N LEU A 26 16.15 16.91 -15.72
CA LEU A 26 15.52 18.22 -15.56
C LEU A 26 14.09 18.04 -15.04
N ILE A 27 13.77 18.78 -13.98
CA ILE A 27 12.47 18.77 -13.32
C ILE A 27 11.86 20.17 -13.43
N GLU A 28 10.64 20.23 -13.98
CA GLU A 28 9.85 21.46 -14.10
C GLU A 28 8.41 21.20 -13.68
N GLN A 29 7.82 22.12 -12.94
CA GLN A 29 6.41 22.05 -12.52
C GLN A 29 6.00 20.73 -11.86
N GLY A 30 6.93 20.12 -11.10
CA GLY A 30 6.69 18.86 -10.39
C GLY A 30 6.76 17.60 -11.25
N GLN A 31 7.20 17.72 -12.50
CA GLN A 31 7.35 16.60 -13.43
C GLN A 31 8.77 16.50 -13.97
N ILE A 32 9.18 15.31 -14.37
CA ILE A 32 10.41 15.06 -15.11
C ILE A 32 10.20 15.56 -16.53
N ARG A 33 11.02 16.56 -16.93
CA ARG A 33 10.93 17.18 -18.25
C ARG A 33 11.83 16.51 -19.27
N GLU A 34 13.09 16.24 -18.87
CA GLU A 34 14.12 15.71 -19.77
C GLU A 34 15.09 14.83 -18.99
N ILE A 35 15.60 13.79 -19.64
CA ILE A 35 16.66 12.90 -19.14
C ILE A 35 17.69 12.76 -20.25
N SER A 36 18.98 12.96 -19.93
CA SER A 36 20.04 12.98 -20.94
C SER A 36 21.39 12.59 -20.37
N THR A 37 22.23 11.98 -21.22
CA THR A 37 23.68 11.84 -20.98
C THR A 37 24.46 13.09 -21.43
N ARG A 38 23.83 13.96 -22.23
CA ARG A 38 24.40 15.21 -22.69
C ARG A 38 23.97 16.35 -21.76
N PRO A 39 24.79 17.42 -21.65
CA PRO A 39 24.42 18.58 -20.85
C PRO A 39 23.07 19.18 -21.25
N ILE A 40 22.15 19.26 -20.27
CA ILE A 40 20.86 19.89 -20.44
C ILE A 40 21.01 21.40 -20.19
N LYS A 41 20.52 22.22 -21.13
CA LYS A 41 20.53 23.69 -20.99
C LYS A 41 19.30 24.16 -20.22
N ALA A 42 19.47 24.52 -18.95
CA ALA A 42 18.40 25.00 -18.08
C ALA A 42 18.87 26.28 -17.35
N ALA A 43 18.76 27.43 -18.01
CA ALA A 43 19.39 28.70 -17.59
C ALA A 43 19.00 29.20 -16.19
N ASN A 44 17.83 28.80 -15.66
CA ASN A 44 17.31 29.27 -14.37
C ASN A 44 17.05 28.10 -13.39
N ALA A 45 17.62 26.90 -13.64
CA ALA A 45 17.43 25.77 -12.78
C ALA A 45 18.41 25.77 -11.60
N THR A 46 17.92 25.37 -10.43
CA THR A 46 18.81 25.03 -9.31
C THR A 46 19.47 23.70 -9.63
N THR A 47 20.79 23.70 -9.74
CA THR A 47 21.57 22.48 -10.04
C THR A 47 21.96 21.78 -8.75
N ILE A 48 21.73 20.46 -8.68
CA ILE A 48 22.13 19.58 -7.60
C ILE A 48 22.98 18.45 -8.19
N ASP A 49 24.24 18.36 -7.75
CA ASP A 49 25.15 17.30 -8.17
C ASP A 49 24.98 16.08 -7.27
N LEU A 50 24.60 14.95 -7.86
CA LEU A 50 24.36 13.69 -7.14
C LEU A 50 25.66 12.89 -6.88
N ALA A 51 26.79 13.35 -7.41
CA ALA A 51 28.13 12.76 -7.22
C ALA A 51 28.16 11.24 -7.50
N GLY A 52 27.47 10.77 -8.52
CA GLY A 52 27.42 9.37 -8.92
C GLY A 52 26.47 8.48 -8.09
N ARG A 53 25.71 9.05 -7.14
CA ARG A 53 24.74 8.30 -6.33
C ARG A 53 23.57 7.80 -7.15
N THR A 54 22.89 6.78 -6.63
CA THR A 54 21.73 6.18 -7.29
C THR A 54 20.51 7.06 -7.13
N LEU A 55 19.98 7.56 -8.26
CA LEU A 55 18.68 8.20 -8.39
C LEU A 55 17.66 7.13 -8.75
N MET A 56 16.56 7.04 -8.01
CA MET A 56 15.48 6.10 -8.24
C MET A 56 14.10 6.75 -8.04
N PRO A 57 13.02 6.14 -8.55
CA PRO A 57 11.67 6.60 -8.25
C PRO A 57 11.39 6.53 -6.75
N GLY A 58 10.52 7.42 -6.27
CA GLY A 58 9.96 7.33 -4.93
C GLY A 58 9.23 6.00 -4.69
N LEU A 59 9.37 5.46 -3.49
CA LEU A 59 8.75 4.20 -3.09
C LEU A 59 7.24 4.36 -2.95
N ILE A 60 6.52 3.27 -3.21
CA ILE A 60 5.07 3.16 -3.08
C ILE A 60 4.73 2.03 -2.11
N ASP A 61 4.03 2.34 -1.02
CA ASP A 61 3.41 1.33 -0.15
C ASP A 61 1.92 1.20 -0.53
N ALA A 62 1.56 0.05 -1.11
CA ALA A 62 0.22 -0.17 -1.64
C ALA A 62 -0.77 -0.75 -0.62
N HIS A 63 -0.40 -0.85 0.67
CA HIS A 63 -1.29 -1.35 1.71
C HIS A 63 -0.96 -0.75 3.07
N ILE A 64 -1.62 0.33 3.41
CA ILE A 64 -1.57 0.93 4.74
C ILE A 64 -2.98 1.19 5.28
N HIS A 65 -3.05 1.51 6.57
CA HIS A 65 -4.24 1.99 7.27
C HIS A 65 -3.87 3.23 8.10
N ALA A 66 -4.00 4.42 7.52
CA ALA A 66 -3.55 5.66 8.16
C ALA A 66 -4.27 5.92 9.50
N TYR A 67 -5.57 5.60 9.58
CA TYR A 67 -6.33 5.68 10.83
C TYR A 67 -6.21 4.45 11.73
N GLY A 68 -5.38 3.48 11.37
CA GLY A 68 -5.07 2.29 12.16
C GLY A 68 -4.20 2.60 13.38
N SER A 69 -4.75 3.29 14.36
CA SER A 69 -3.99 3.86 15.50
C SER A 69 -3.63 2.87 16.61
N ASP A 70 -4.09 1.64 16.56
CA ASP A 70 -3.77 0.56 17.50
C ASP A 70 -3.74 -0.79 16.76
N VAL A 71 -2.98 -1.76 17.26
CA VAL A 71 -3.01 -3.13 16.73
C VAL A 71 -4.33 -3.86 17.08
N ASN A 72 -5.00 -3.47 18.14
CA ASN A 72 -6.33 -3.93 18.48
C ASN A 72 -7.38 -3.05 17.78
N VAL A 73 -8.00 -3.59 16.72
CA VAL A 73 -8.94 -2.84 15.86
C VAL A 73 -10.16 -2.32 16.63
N GLN A 74 -10.63 -3.04 17.67
CA GLN A 74 -11.72 -2.55 18.52
C GLN A 74 -11.37 -1.24 19.24
N LYS A 75 -10.10 -1.06 19.64
CA LYS A 75 -9.65 0.21 20.22
C LYS A 75 -9.62 1.35 19.21
N ILE A 76 -9.36 1.05 17.93
CA ILE A 76 -9.42 2.06 16.86
C ILE A 76 -10.82 2.63 16.75
N GLU A 77 -11.86 1.78 16.83
CA GLU A 77 -13.26 2.21 16.77
C GLU A 77 -13.68 3.10 17.95
N LEU A 78 -13.05 2.90 19.09
CA LEU A 78 -13.29 3.70 20.29
C LEU A 78 -12.44 4.99 20.34
N ALA A 79 -11.38 5.08 19.54
CA ALA A 79 -10.50 6.23 19.50
C ALA A 79 -11.19 7.44 18.86
N GLY A 80 -11.06 8.61 19.46
CA GLY A 80 -11.57 9.85 18.91
C GLY A 80 -10.92 10.21 17.57
N GLU A 81 -11.67 10.85 16.68
CA GLU A 81 -11.23 11.21 15.33
C GLU A 81 -9.94 12.08 15.34
N ALA A 82 -9.87 13.07 16.24
CA ALA A 82 -8.69 13.92 16.40
C ALA A 82 -7.43 13.11 16.76
N TYR A 83 -7.55 12.08 17.62
CA TYR A 83 -6.44 11.20 17.98
C TYR A 83 -5.97 10.38 16.77
N ARG A 84 -6.92 9.78 16.03
CA ARG A 84 -6.60 8.99 14.83
C ARG A 84 -5.96 9.85 13.75
N THR A 85 -6.41 11.10 13.57
CA THR A 85 -5.80 12.05 12.61
C THR A 85 -4.38 12.43 13.02
N ALA A 86 -4.15 12.68 14.31
CA ALA A 86 -2.79 12.96 14.82
C ALA A 86 -1.85 11.76 14.63
N HIS A 87 -2.35 10.53 14.86
CA HIS A 87 -1.62 9.30 14.59
C HIS A 87 -1.31 9.16 13.08
N ALA A 88 -2.31 9.37 12.21
CA ALA A 88 -2.16 9.31 10.76
C ALA A 88 -1.09 10.31 10.27
N SER A 89 -1.11 11.54 10.77
CA SER A 89 -0.09 12.56 10.44
C SER A 89 1.32 12.10 10.80
N ARG A 90 1.49 11.48 11.97
CA ARG A 90 2.79 10.95 12.41
C ARG A 90 3.26 9.77 11.55
N MET A 91 2.36 8.81 11.30
CA MET A 91 2.64 7.62 10.49
C MET A 91 3.01 8.01 9.05
N LEU A 92 2.23 8.89 8.42
CA LEU A 92 2.47 9.34 7.06
C LEU A 92 3.76 10.17 6.95
N GLY A 93 4.06 11.00 7.95
CA GLY A 93 5.33 11.72 8.04
C GLY A 93 6.52 10.76 8.10
N PHE A 94 6.44 9.69 8.90
CA PHE A 94 7.47 8.65 8.98
C PHE A 94 7.62 7.92 7.63
N ALA A 95 6.53 7.53 6.99
CA ALA A 95 6.57 6.90 5.67
C ALA A 95 7.31 7.77 4.65
N LEU A 96 7.04 9.07 4.64
CA LEU A 96 7.72 10.02 3.74
C LEU A 96 9.24 10.10 4.05
N GLU A 97 9.63 10.11 5.32
CA GLU A 97 11.05 10.08 5.73
C GLU A 97 11.76 8.77 5.34
N CYS A 98 11.02 7.66 5.26
CA CYS A 98 11.51 6.38 4.76
C CYS A 98 11.59 6.31 3.22
N GLY A 99 11.18 7.38 2.49
CA GLY A 99 11.22 7.44 1.03
C GLY A 99 9.95 6.95 0.34
N PHE A 100 8.89 6.60 1.08
CA PHE A 100 7.59 6.33 0.47
C PHE A 100 6.93 7.65 0.07
N THR A 101 7.01 7.99 -1.20
CA THR A 101 6.43 9.24 -1.75
C THR A 101 4.96 9.07 -2.12
N THR A 102 4.49 7.83 -2.20
CA THR A 102 3.08 7.47 -2.45
C THR A 102 2.66 6.33 -1.54
N VAL A 103 1.43 6.40 -1.04
CA VAL A 103 0.79 5.32 -0.26
C VAL A 103 -0.63 5.08 -0.73
N ARG A 104 -1.09 3.83 -0.62
CA ARG A 104 -2.50 3.45 -0.77
C ARG A 104 -3.06 3.03 0.58
N ASP A 105 -3.92 3.86 1.17
CA ASP A 105 -4.75 3.49 2.30
C ASP A 105 -5.89 2.59 1.81
N ILE A 106 -5.82 1.33 2.17
CA ILE A 106 -6.76 0.33 1.68
C ILE A 106 -7.95 0.11 2.64
N GLY A 107 -8.08 1.00 3.61
CA GLY A 107 -9.24 1.00 4.51
C GLY A 107 -9.15 1.98 5.66
N GLY A 108 -10.12 2.86 5.70
CA GLY A 108 -10.31 3.87 6.73
C GLY A 108 -9.99 5.28 6.28
N GLY A 109 -8.91 5.50 5.55
CA GLY A 109 -8.55 6.80 5.00
C GLY A 109 -9.65 7.39 4.12
N ASP A 110 -9.85 8.68 4.19
CA ASP A 110 -10.98 9.36 3.57
C ASP A 110 -10.63 10.68 2.89
N TYR A 111 -11.65 11.32 2.29
CA TYR A 111 -11.52 12.62 1.66
C TYR A 111 -10.93 13.68 2.58
N SER A 112 -11.28 13.68 3.87
CA SER A 112 -10.82 14.72 4.80
C SER A 112 -9.32 14.65 5.03
N LEU A 113 -8.79 13.44 5.20
CA LEU A 113 -7.34 13.21 5.32
C LEU A 113 -6.62 13.55 4.01
N TRP A 114 -7.16 13.09 2.87
CA TRP A 114 -6.62 13.41 1.55
C TRP A 114 -6.57 14.92 1.32
N HIS A 115 -7.65 15.64 1.62
CA HIS A 115 -7.75 17.08 1.44
C HIS A 115 -6.75 17.86 2.32
N ALA A 116 -6.60 17.43 3.59
CA ALA A 116 -5.60 18.00 4.49
C ALA A 116 -4.15 17.81 3.99
N ILE A 117 -3.87 16.67 3.31
CA ILE A 117 -2.57 16.40 2.68
C ILE A 117 -2.38 17.31 1.45
N GLU A 118 -3.39 17.43 0.59
CA GLU A 118 -3.31 18.27 -0.61
C GLU A 118 -3.18 19.76 -0.27
N GLU A 119 -3.83 20.23 0.80
CA GLU A 119 -3.66 21.58 1.35
C GLU A 119 -2.35 21.76 2.16
N ARG A 120 -1.53 20.69 2.27
CA ARG A 120 -0.25 20.72 3.01
C ARG A 120 -0.38 20.98 4.52
N LEU A 121 -1.56 20.74 5.09
CA LEU A 121 -1.75 20.78 6.55
C LEU A 121 -1.04 19.60 7.22
N ILE A 122 -0.88 18.50 6.50
CA ILE A 122 -0.18 17.29 6.91
C ILE A 122 0.97 17.01 5.93
N ARG A 123 2.18 16.85 6.46
CA ARG A 123 3.35 16.41 5.68
C ARG A 123 3.26 14.90 5.48
N ALA A 124 2.97 14.48 4.25
CA ALA A 124 2.65 13.10 3.93
C ALA A 124 3.06 12.72 2.50
N PRO A 125 3.12 11.42 2.16
CA PRO A 125 3.15 10.92 0.79
C PRO A 125 1.91 11.37 -0.01
N ARG A 126 1.92 11.18 -1.32
CA ARG A 126 0.72 11.19 -2.17
C ARG A 126 -0.23 10.09 -1.66
N PHE A 127 -1.49 10.44 -1.44
CA PHE A 127 -2.42 9.61 -0.70
C PHE A 127 -3.56 9.09 -1.59
N TYR A 128 -3.54 7.80 -1.88
CA TYR A 128 -4.67 7.07 -2.48
C TYR A 128 -5.46 6.38 -1.38
N TYR A 129 -6.79 6.35 -1.46
CA TYR A 129 -7.62 5.77 -0.39
C TYR A 129 -8.82 5.00 -0.93
N ALA A 130 -9.25 4.00 -0.17
CA ALA A 130 -10.44 3.18 -0.43
C ALA A 130 -11.70 3.68 0.31
N GLY A 131 -11.54 4.56 1.29
CA GLY A 131 -12.64 4.85 2.21
C GLY A 131 -12.87 3.71 3.20
N LYS A 132 -14.11 3.51 3.62
CA LYS A 132 -14.47 2.39 4.50
C LYS A 132 -14.46 1.08 3.73
N MET A 133 -13.87 0.05 4.31
CA MET A 133 -13.89 -1.32 3.79
C MET A 133 -15.32 -1.89 3.85
N LEU A 134 -15.70 -2.70 2.87
CA LEU A 134 -17.00 -3.37 2.87
C LEU A 134 -16.84 -4.78 3.44
N SER A 135 -17.73 -5.14 4.38
CA SER A 135 -17.77 -6.47 5.01
C SER A 135 -19.21 -6.95 5.10
N MET A 136 -19.39 -8.25 5.07
CA MET A 136 -20.68 -8.87 5.41
C MET A 136 -20.86 -8.97 6.93
N THR A 137 -22.07 -9.19 7.41
CA THR A 137 -22.34 -9.52 8.82
C THR A 137 -21.52 -10.74 9.26
N GLY A 138 -20.83 -10.61 10.39
CA GLY A 138 -19.91 -11.63 10.90
C GLY A 138 -18.66 -11.85 10.03
N GLY A 139 -18.37 -10.93 9.12
CA GLY A 139 -17.18 -10.95 8.28
C GLY A 139 -16.01 -10.22 8.92
N HIS A 140 -14.86 -10.18 8.22
CA HIS A 140 -13.58 -9.67 8.74
C HIS A 140 -13.61 -8.18 9.12
N GLY A 141 -14.51 -7.39 8.57
CA GLY A 141 -14.73 -5.99 8.94
C GLY A 141 -15.83 -5.77 9.97
N ASP A 142 -16.50 -6.81 10.43
CA ASP A 142 -17.48 -6.73 11.52
C ASP A 142 -16.78 -7.03 12.85
N MET A 143 -16.40 -5.97 13.57
CA MET A 143 -15.63 -6.08 14.82
C MET A 143 -16.48 -6.37 16.05
N ARG A 144 -17.78 -6.60 15.88
CA ARG A 144 -18.67 -6.97 16.99
C ARG A 144 -18.31 -8.36 17.51
N THR A 145 -18.32 -8.49 18.83
CA THR A 145 -18.15 -9.78 19.51
C THR A 145 -19.47 -10.57 19.49
N MET A 146 -19.42 -11.87 19.79
CA MET A 146 -20.61 -12.71 19.91
C MET A 146 -21.60 -12.23 20.98
N ALA A 147 -21.18 -11.41 21.95
CA ALA A 147 -22.01 -10.88 23.01
C ALA A 147 -22.74 -9.59 22.61
N GLU A 148 -22.34 -8.95 21.51
CA GLU A 148 -22.92 -7.70 21.04
C GLU A 148 -24.08 -7.99 20.08
N ALA A 149 -25.29 -7.54 20.47
CA ALA A 149 -26.45 -7.60 19.58
C ALA A 149 -26.32 -6.61 18.44
N ASP A 150 -27.11 -6.83 17.38
CA ASP A 150 -27.22 -5.88 16.30
C ASP A 150 -27.86 -4.57 16.81
N HIS A 151 -27.09 -3.50 16.79
CA HIS A 151 -27.55 -2.19 17.21
C HIS A 151 -28.06 -1.42 15.99
N GLU A 152 -29.30 -1.60 15.60
CA GLU A 152 -30.03 -0.59 14.79
C GLU A 152 -30.07 0.77 15.48
N TYR A 153 -29.75 0.82 16.76
CA TYR A 153 -29.80 2.01 17.59
C TYR A 153 -28.51 2.80 17.58
N CYS A 154 -28.57 3.84 16.78
CA CYS A 154 -27.87 5.10 16.97
C CYS A 154 -26.50 5.03 17.66
N ARG A 155 -25.49 4.64 16.94
CA ARG A 155 -24.20 5.27 17.14
C ARG A 155 -24.31 6.70 16.59
N CYS A 156 -25.13 7.51 17.28
CA CYS A 156 -25.41 8.88 16.93
C CYS A 156 -24.12 9.68 16.96
N GLY A 157 -23.61 10.05 15.85
CA GLY A 157 -22.45 10.89 15.75
C GLY A 157 -21.24 10.33 14.98
N GLY A 158 -21.45 9.34 14.15
CA GLY A 158 -20.40 8.82 13.28
C GLY A 158 -19.73 7.57 13.85
N SER A 159 -19.99 6.47 13.23
CA SER A 159 -19.22 5.25 13.45
C SER A 159 -17.77 5.54 13.07
N ASN A 160 -16.87 5.50 14.04
CA ASN A 160 -15.43 5.54 13.84
C ASN A 160 -14.91 4.25 13.18
N SER A 161 -15.80 3.31 12.84
CA SER A 161 -15.44 2.07 12.19
C SER A 161 -14.76 2.32 10.86
N LEU A 162 -13.67 1.58 10.63
CA LEU A 162 -12.97 1.55 9.35
C LEU A 162 -13.74 0.79 8.28
N CYS A 163 -14.83 0.11 8.66
CA CYS A 163 -15.65 -0.74 7.81
C CYS A 163 -17.11 -0.28 7.78
N VAL A 164 -17.81 -0.74 6.74
CA VAL A 164 -19.26 -0.73 6.65
C VAL A 164 -19.77 -2.15 6.41
N VAL A 165 -20.71 -2.61 7.23
CA VAL A 165 -21.38 -3.90 7.04
C VAL A 165 -22.48 -3.73 6.02
N ALA A 166 -22.47 -4.55 4.96
CA ALA A 166 -23.43 -4.52 3.88
C ALA A 166 -23.70 -5.94 3.39
N ASP A 167 -24.94 -6.40 3.53
CA ASP A 167 -25.41 -7.71 3.11
C ASP A 167 -26.42 -7.60 1.98
N GLY A 168 -26.27 -8.43 0.97
CA GLY A 168 -27.08 -8.44 -0.23
C GLY A 168 -26.65 -7.40 -1.27
N VAL A 169 -26.99 -7.67 -2.52
CA VAL A 169 -26.56 -6.90 -3.69
C VAL A 169 -26.89 -5.41 -3.56
N ASP A 170 -28.11 -5.05 -3.14
CA ASP A 170 -28.54 -3.65 -3.05
C ASP A 170 -27.76 -2.85 -2.00
N ALA A 171 -27.45 -3.48 -0.84
CA ALA A 171 -26.65 -2.85 0.20
C ALA A 171 -25.20 -2.68 -0.24
N CYS A 172 -24.63 -3.69 -0.88
CA CYS A 172 -23.27 -3.65 -1.45
C CYS A 172 -23.15 -2.54 -2.51
N ILE A 173 -24.10 -2.42 -3.43
CA ILE A 173 -24.15 -1.35 -4.44
C ILE A 173 -24.19 0.02 -3.76
N ARG A 174 -25.05 0.20 -2.77
CA ARG A 174 -25.18 1.47 -2.05
C ARG A 174 -23.89 1.85 -1.33
N ALA A 175 -23.29 0.90 -0.60
CA ALA A 175 -22.04 1.11 0.12
C ALA A 175 -20.89 1.46 -0.83
N THR A 176 -20.77 0.74 -1.95
CA THR A 176 -19.77 1.00 -3.00
C THR A 176 -19.91 2.40 -3.58
N ARG A 177 -21.13 2.76 -4.00
CA ARG A 177 -21.43 4.09 -4.55
C ARG A 177 -21.10 5.21 -3.57
N GLU A 178 -21.36 5.01 -2.28
CA GLU A 178 -21.05 6.02 -1.24
C GLU A 178 -19.55 6.25 -1.10
N GLN A 179 -18.71 5.20 -1.09
CA GLN A 179 -17.27 5.39 -1.04
C GLN A 179 -16.76 6.09 -2.32
N LEU A 180 -17.22 5.66 -3.50
CA LEU A 180 -16.87 6.30 -4.77
C LEU A 180 -17.35 7.75 -4.86
N ARG A 181 -18.56 8.07 -4.36
CA ARG A 181 -19.07 9.45 -4.24
C ARG A 181 -18.16 10.33 -3.37
N ARG A 182 -17.57 9.74 -2.33
CA ARG A 182 -16.62 10.40 -1.42
C ARG A 182 -15.19 10.45 -1.97
N GLY A 183 -14.97 10.09 -3.24
CA GLY A 183 -13.70 10.22 -3.93
C GLY A 183 -12.73 9.06 -3.73
N ALA A 184 -13.20 7.89 -3.24
CA ALA A 184 -12.35 6.71 -3.13
C ALA A 184 -11.76 6.31 -4.49
N HIS A 185 -10.46 5.99 -4.53
CA HIS A 185 -9.72 5.60 -5.73
C HIS A 185 -9.91 4.11 -6.07
N CYS A 186 -10.25 3.32 -5.08
CA CYS A 186 -10.59 1.90 -5.19
C CYS A 186 -11.58 1.53 -4.09
N ILE A 187 -12.16 0.31 -4.20
CA ILE A 187 -13.03 -0.24 -3.16
C ILE A 187 -12.35 -1.44 -2.53
N LYS A 188 -12.32 -1.50 -1.20
CA LYS A 188 -11.83 -2.67 -0.45
C LYS A 188 -12.99 -3.49 0.08
N ILE A 189 -12.96 -4.79 -0.19
CA ILE A 189 -13.90 -5.77 0.38
C ILE A 189 -13.16 -6.80 1.24
N MET A 190 -13.90 -7.47 2.10
CA MET A 190 -13.43 -8.65 2.82
C MET A 190 -13.87 -9.91 2.05
N GLY A 191 -12.91 -10.56 1.35
CA GLY A 191 -13.16 -11.77 0.56
C GLY A 191 -13.02 -13.05 1.38
N SER A 192 -12.34 -12.97 2.51
CA SER A 192 -12.22 -14.08 3.48
C SER A 192 -12.20 -13.59 4.92
N GLY A 193 -12.27 -14.52 5.85
CA GLY A 193 -11.89 -14.30 7.23
C GLY A 193 -10.41 -13.93 7.34
N GLY A 194 -10.04 -13.32 8.47
CA GLY A 194 -8.70 -12.80 8.69
C GLY A 194 -8.25 -12.87 10.14
N VAL A 195 -7.11 -12.23 10.39
CA VAL A 195 -6.38 -12.34 11.65
C VAL A 195 -6.99 -11.47 12.76
N ALA A 196 -7.38 -10.22 12.44
CA ALA A 196 -7.70 -9.21 13.45
C ALA A 196 -9.12 -9.31 14.03
N SER A 197 -10.06 -9.89 13.32
CA SER A 197 -11.49 -9.97 13.69
C SER A 197 -11.79 -11.03 14.73
N PRO A 198 -12.82 -10.84 15.58
CA PRO A 198 -13.10 -11.74 16.70
C PRO A 198 -13.85 -13.01 16.33
N THR A 199 -14.67 -13.02 15.28
CA THR A 199 -15.69 -14.07 15.07
C THR A 199 -15.50 -14.91 13.82
N ASP A 200 -14.77 -14.44 12.83
CA ASP A 200 -14.59 -15.13 11.55
C ASP A 200 -13.31 -15.98 11.50
N PRO A 201 -13.38 -17.25 11.13
CA PRO A 201 -12.20 -18.06 10.92
C PRO A 201 -11.48 -17.69 9.61
N ILE A 202 -10.13 -17.77 9.62
CA ILE A 202 -9.28 -17.35 8.51
C ILE A 202 -9.58 -18.06 7.17
N TRP A 203 -10.11 -19.28 7.23
CA TRP A 203 -10.46 -20.09 6.06
C TRP A 203 -11.82 -19.77 5.45
N MET A 204 -12.65 -18.96 6.11
CA MET A 204 -14.01 -18.67 5.70
C MET A 204 -14.04 -17.76 4.46
N ASN A 205 -14.65 -18.22 3.37
CA ASN A 205 -14.96 -17.33 2.24
C ASN A 205 -16.07 -16.37 2.61
N GLN A 206 -15.91 -15.10 2.26
CA GLN A 206 -16.89 -14.06 2.56
C GLN A 206 -17.46 -13.44 1.29
N TYR A 207 -18.64 -12.85 1.39
CA TYR A 207 -19.49 -12.41 0.31
C TYR A 207 -19.86 -13.54 -0.68
N ARG A 208 -21.01 -13.43 -1.28
CA ARG A 208 -21.47 -14.29 -2.38
C ARG A 208 -20.94 -13.74 -3.71
N GLU A 209 -21.03 -14.56 -4.76
CA GLU A 209 -20.62 -14.18 -6.10
C GLU A 209 -21.36 -12.95 -6.61
N ASP A 210 -22.68 -12.94 -6.45
CA ASP A 210 -23.54 -11.84 -6.89
C ASP A 210 -23.22 -10.51 -6.21
N GLU A 211 -22.83 -10.53 -4.92
CA GLU A 211 -22.40 -9.36 -4.17
C GLU A 211 -21.02 -8.85 -4.67
N ILE A 212 -20.03 -9.73 -4.81
CA ILE A 212 -18.70 -9.35 -5.31
C ILE A 212 -18.80 -8.79 -6.73
N ARG A 213 -19.54 -9.45 -7.63
CA ARG A 213 -19.73 -8.96 -9.01
C ARG A 213 -20.46 -7.62 -9.05
N ALA A 214 -21.43 -7.38 -8.18
CA ALA A 214 -22.11 -6.10 -8.08
C ALA A 214 -21.14 -4.98 -7.68
N ILE A 215 -20.28 -5.21 -6.68
CA ILE A 215 -19.25 -4.27 -6.24
C ILE A 215 -18.26 -4.00 -7.39
N VAL A 216 -17.77 -5.06 -8.04
CA VAL A 216 -16.81 -4.95 -9.15
C VAL A 216 -17.41 -4.15 -10.32
N ASN A 217 -18.66 -4.38 -10.67
CA ASN A 217 -19.34 -3.64 -11.73
C ASN A 217 -19.42 -2.13 -11.40
N GLU A 218 -19.82 -1.78 -10.19
CA GLU A 218 -19.91 -0.36 -9.76
C GLU A 218 -18.52 0.34 -9.80
N THR A 219 -17.45 -0.37 -9.42
CA THR A 219 -16.10 0.19 -9.47
C THR A 219 -15.61 0.38 -10.91
N THR A 220 -15.91 -0.58 -11.78
CA THR A 220 -15.52 -0.54 -13.19
C THR A 220 -16.18 0.63 -13.93
N GLU A 221 -17.48 0.87 -13.69
CA GLU A 221 -18.21 2.00 -14.27
C GLU A 221 -17.63 3.37 -13.84
N ARG A 222 -16.96 3.41 -12.71
CA ARG A 222 -16.26 4.61 -12.21
C ARG A 222 -14.77 4.64 -12.58
N ARG A 223 -14.28 3.70 -13.40
CA ARG A 223 -12.87 3.52 -13.76
C ARG A 223 -11.96 3.34 -12.55
N ALA A 224 -12.53 2.86 -11.45
CA ALA A 224 -11.83 2.43 -10.26
C ALA A 224 -11.65 0.90 -10.28
N TYR A 225 -11.11 0.32 -9.22
CA TYR A 225 -10.94 -1.13 -9.11
C TYR A 225 -11.31 -1.62 -7.72
N THR A 226 -11.60 -2.94 -7.62
CA THR A 226 -11.86 -3.61 -6.35
C THR A 226 -10.60 -4.31 -5.87
N ALA A 227 -10.30 -4.17 -4.58
CA ALA A 227 -9.30 -4.91 -3.83
C ALA A 227 -9.98 -5.79 -2.78
N ALA A 228 -9.47 -7.00 -2.54
CA ALA A 228 -10.04 -7.94 -1.57
C ALA A 228 -9.01 -8.45 -0.57
N HIS A 229 -9.35 -8.39 0.72
CA HIS A 229 -8.67 -9.15 1.75
C HIS A 229 -8.94 -10.64 1.54
N CYS A 230 -7.91 -11.43 1.33
CA CYS A 230 -8.01 -12.87 1.16
C CYS A 230 -6.79 -13.58 1.74
N HIS A 231 -7.00 -14.61 2.57
CA HIS A 231 -5.92 -15.50 2.99
C HIS A 231 -5.95 -16.85 2.26
N PRO A 232 -7.07 -17.62 2.26
CA PRO A 232 -7.09 -18.96 1.67
C PRO A 232 -7.13 -18.93 0.15
N ALA A 233 -6.52 -19.93 -0.48
CA ALA A 233 -6.52 -20.12 -1.93
C ALA A 233 -7.93 -20.06 -2.56
N SER A 234 -8.93 -20.64 -1.88
CA SER A 234 -10.33 -20.61 -2.34
C SER A 234 -10.90 -19.20 -2.45
N ALA A 235 -10.63 -18.32 -1.49
CA ALA A 235 -11.09 -16.93 -1.52
C ALA A 235 -10.34 -16.12 -2.59
N VAL A 236 -9.03 -16.31 -2.70
CA VAL A 236 -8.20 -15.68 -3.74
C VAL A 236 -8.75 -16.02 -5.12
N ARG A 237 -8.96 -17.32 -5.41
CA ARG A 237 -9.47 -17.80 -6.70
C ARG A 237 -10.84 -17.17 -7.02
N ARG A 238 -11.79 -17.24 -6.07
CA ARG A 238 -13.14 -16.67 -6.26
C ARG A 238 -13.09 -15.15 -6.52
N CYS A 239 -12.35 -14.39 -5.73
CA CYS A 239 -12.27 -12.95 -5.89
C CYS A 239 -11.68 -12.59 -7.27
N VAL A 240 -10.62 -13.24 -7.71
CA VAL A 240 -10.01 -13.02 -9.03
C VAL A 240 -10.97 -13.40 -10.15
N GLU A 241 -11.64 -14.57 -10.05
CA GLU A 241 -12.65 -15.03 -11.03
C GLU A 241 -13.83 -14.06 -11.16
N PHE A 242 -14.20 -13.38 -10.07
CA PHE A 242 -15.30 -12.43 -10.06
C PHE A 242 -14.88 -11.00 -10.42
N GLY A 243 -13.60 -10.79 -10.81
CA GLY A 243 -13.11 -9.55 -11.37
C GLY A 243 -12.39 -8.62 -10.38
N VAL A 244 -12.05 -9.10 -9.19
CA VAL A 244 -11.22 -8.34 -8.25
C VAL A 244 -9.81 -8.19 -8.82
N ARG A 245 -9.30 -6.94 -8.85
CA ARG A 245 -8.00 -6.62 -9.43
C ARG A 245 -6.83 -6.87 -8.48
N SER A 246 -7.00 -6.58 -7.19
CA SER A 246 -5.94 -6.64 -6.19
C SER A 246 -6.33 -7.54 -5.03
N ILE A 247 -5.52 -8.56 -4.78
CA ILE A 247 -5.63 -9.42 -3.61
C ILE A 247 -4.67 -8.94 -2.55
N GLU A 248 -5.17 -8.67 -1.38
CA GLU A 248 -4.39 -8.29 -0.22
C GLU A 248 -4.09 -9.53 0.62
N HIS A 249 -2.85 -9.68 1.03
CA HIS A 249 -2.26 -10.80 1.77
C HIS A 249 -2.00 -12.05 0.92
N GLY A 250 -3.01 -12.86 0.62
CA GLY A 250 -2.83 -14.10 -0.15
C GLY A 250 -1.89 -15.11 0.53
N THR A 251 -1.75 -15.08 1.87
CA THR A 251 -0.70 -15.83 2.59
C THR A 251 -0.82 -17.34 2.51
N LEU A 252 -2.04 -17.87 2.28
CA LEU A 252 -2.31 -19.31 2.19
C LEU A 252 -2.50 -19.77 0.73
N ILE A 253 -1.95 -19.00 -0.22
CA ILE A 253 -2.02 -19.35 -1.64
C ILE A 253 -1.18 -20.60 -1.94
N ASP A 254 -1.69 -21.47 -2.81
CA ASP A 254 -0.97 -22.61 -3.37
C ASP A 254 -0.48 -22.35 -4.81
N ASP A 255 0.31 -23.27 -5.35
CA ASP A 255 0.90 -23.14 -6.68
C ASP A 255 -0.17 -23.07 -7.80
N GLU A 256 -1.26 -23.84 -7.68
CA GLU A 256 -2.35 -23.83 -8.65
C GLU A 256 -3.06 -22.47 -8.67
N THR A 257 -3.37 -21.95 -7.49
CA THR A 257 -4.02 -20.65 -7.35
C THR A 257 -3.10 -19.51 -7.75
N ALA A 258 -1.79 -19.59 -7.45
CA ALA A 258 -0.81 -18.61 -7.91
C ALA A 258 -0.74 -18.55 -9.45
N ALA A 259 -0.73 -19.71 -10.12
CA ALA A 259 -0.79 -19.78 -11.59
C ALA A 259 -2.10 -19.21 -12.14
N PHE A 260 -3.22 -19.46 -11.49
CA PHE A 260 -4.52 -18.90 -11.85
C PHE A 260 -4.53 -17.36 -11.75
N VAL A 261 -4.02 -16.80 -10.65
CA VAL A 261 -3.90 -15.35 -10.44
C VAL A 261 -3.04 -14.71 -11.52
N ALA A 262 -1.88 -15.30 -11.82
CA ALA A 262 -0.98 -14.83 -12.86
C ALA A 262 -1.65 -14.83 -14.24
N GLY A 263 -2.38 -15.90 -14.57
CA GLY A 263 -3.12 -16.04 -15.84
C GLY A 263 -4.24 -14.99 -16.01
N HIS A 264 -4.76 -14.45 -14.93
CA HIS A 264 -5.79 -13.40 -14.95
C HIS A 264 -5.22 -11.97 -14.84
N GLY A 265 -3.90 -11.82 -14.68
CA GLY A 265 -3.24 -10.52 -14.55
C GLY A 265 -3.62 -9.75 -13.28
N ALA A 266 -4.13 -10.43 -12.26
CA ALA A 266 -4.43 -9.83 -10.98
C ALA A 266 -3.16 -9.58 -10.17
N PHE A 267 -3.22 -8.59 -9.28
CA PHE A 267 -2.12 -8.25 -8.37
C PHE A 267 -2.30 -8.93 -7.02
N VAL A 268 -1.18 -9.22 -6.35
CA VAL A 268 -1.19 -9.62 -4.93
C VAL A 268 -0.25 -8.71 -4.14
N VAL A 269 -0.69 -8.27 -2.97
CA VAL A 269 0.09 -7.43 -2.04
C VAL A 269 0.27 -8.20 -0.71
N PRO A 270 1.36 -8.95 -0.54
CA PRO A 270 1.50 -9.94 0.54
C PRO A 270 2.01 -9.38 1.88
N THR A 271 1.73 -8.23 2.29
CA THR A 271 1.92 -7.52 3.58
C THR A 271 2.63 -8.29 4.71
N MET A 272 3.90 -8.66 4.49
CA MET A 272 4.62 -9.53 5.43
C MET A 272 4.98 -8.83 6.73
N ALA A 273 5.28 -7.52 6.67
CA ALA A 273 5.77 -6.76 7.82
C ALA A 273 4.81 -6.83 9.02
N ILE A 274 3.48 -6.72 8.80
CA ILE A 274 2.51 -6.81 9.90
C ILE A 274 2.50 -8.20 10.53
N ILE A 275 2.54 -9.27 9.73
CA ILE A 275 2.50 -10.65 10.24
C ILE A 275 3.71 -10.90 11.14
N PHE A 276 4.91 -10.54 10.69
CA PHE A 276 6.14 -10.67 11.46
C PHE A 276 6.11 -9.80 12.73
N ALA A 277 5.64 -8.55 12.64
CA ALA A 277 5.51 -7.66 13.79
C ALA A 277 4.55 -8.22 14.84
N LEU A 278 3.41 -8.78 14.43
CA LEU A 278 2.42 -9.35 15.35
C LEU A 278 2.94 -10.59 16.07
N ILE A 279 3.67 -11.48 15.38
CA ILE A 279 4.28 -12.65 16.02
C ILE A 279 5.31 -12.24 17.06
N GLU A 280 6.14 -11.25 16.78
CA GLU A 280 7.22 -10.83 17.68
C GLU A 280 6.74 -9.95 18.83
N THR A 281 5.85 -9.01 18.57
CA THR A 281 5.49 -7.96 19.55
C THR A 281 4.00 -7.87 19.86
N GLY A 282 3.15 -8.57 19.14
CA GLY A 282 1.70 -8.44 19.23
C GLY A 282 1.16 -8.65 20.67
N ARG A 283 1.66 -9.66 21.39
CA ARG A 283 1.27 -9.90 22.78
C ARG A 283 1.61 -8.72 23.69
N GLN A 284 2.78 -8.11 23.52
CA GLN A 284 3.22 -6.95 24.31
C GLN A 284 2.39 -5.71 24.00
N LEU A 285 1.93 -5.57 22.75
CA LEU A 285 1.10 -4.48 22.28
C LEU A 285 -0.39 -4.66 22.57
N GLY A 286 -0.79 -5.79 23.18
CA GLY A 286 -2.17 -6.08 23.54
C GLY A 286 -3.03 -6.61 22.40
N PHE A 287 -2.41 -7.24 21.37
CA PHE A 287 -3.14 -7.94 20.34
C PHE A 287 -3.87 -9.16 20.92
N PRO A 288 -5.13 -9.43 20.57
CA PRO A 288 -5.93 -10.50 21.18
C PRO A 288 -5.31 -11.89 20.96
N ALA A 289 -5.39 -12.76 21.99
CA ALA A 289 -4.77 -14.08 21.94
C ALA A 289 -5.30 -14.97 20.79
N HIS A 290 -6.63 -14.97 20.55
CA HIS A 290 -7.24 -15.71 19.44
C HIS A 290 -6.74 -15.21 18.08
N SER A 291 -6.41 -13.92 17.96
CA SER A 291 -5.86 -13.34 16.74
C SER A 291 -4.39 -13.73 16.55
N LEU A 292 -3.62 -13.89 17.63
CA LEU A 292 -2.23 -14.41 17.54
C LEU A 292 -2.18 -15.84 17.01
N GLU A 293 -3.14 -16.69 17.38
CA GLU A 293 -3.24 -18.06 16.84
C GLU A 293 -3.48 -18.04 15.31
N LYS A 294 -4.37 -17.15 14.84
CA LYS A 294 -4.60 -16.97 13.40
C LYS A 294 -3.39 -16.37 12.69
N ALA A 295 -2.68 -15.43 13.33
CA ALA A 295 -1.45 -14.84 12.79
C ALA A 295 -0.35 -15.91 12.62
N GLN A 296 -0.25 -16.88 13.55
CA GLN A 296 0.69 -17.98 13.47
C GLN A 296 0.47 -18.83 12.21
N VAL A 297 -0.78 -19.16 11.89
CA VAL A 297 -1.13 -19.89 10.66
C VAL A 297 -0.68 -19.15 9.40
N ALA A 298 -0.92 -17.83 9.35
CA ALA A 298 -0.48 -16.99 8.24
C ALA A 298 1.06 -16.91 8.16
N TYR A 299 1.73 -16.76 9.29
CA TYR A 299 3.19 -16.66 9.39
C TYR A 299 3.91 -17.91 8.84
N GLU A 300 3.43 -19.11 9.22
CA GLU A 300 4.03 -20.39 8.80
C GLU A 300 4.00 -20.60 7.28
N ARG A 301 3.07 -19.95 6.59
CA ARG A 301 2.89 -20.09 5.14
C ARG A 301 3.36 -18.86 4.33
N ALA A 302 3.66 -17.77 5.00
CA ALA A 302 3.92 -16.47 4.38
C ALA A 302 5.01 -16.51 3.29
N LEU A 303 6.20 -17.01 3.63
CA LEU A 303 7.34 -17.08 2.69
C LEU A 303 7.10 -18.11 1.58
N SER A 304 6.52 -19.26 1.89
CA SER A 304 6.21 -20.27 0.88
C SER A 304 5.14 -19.81 -0.11
N GLY A 305 4.15 -19.03 0.35
CA GLY A 305 3.15 -18.40 -0.51
C GLY A 305 3.78 -17.38 -1.46
N MET A 306 4.69 -16.54 -0.96
CA MET A 306 5.45 -15.60 -1.82
C MET A 306 6.30 -16.32 -2.86
N GLU A 307 6.93 -17.44 -2.50
CA GLU A 307 7.71 -18.24 -3.43
C GLU A 307 6.83 -18.86 -4.53
N SER A 308 5.65 -19.36 -4.19
CA SER A 308 4.66 -19.86 -5.16
C SER A 308 4.22 -18.77 -6.13
N MET A 309 3.93 -17.57 -5.62
CA MET A 309 3.57 -16.41 -6.46
C MET A 309 4.72 -15.99 -7.37
N ARG A 310 5.97 -15.97 -6.86
CA ARG A 310 7.17 -15.63 -7.65
C ARG A 310 7.36 -16.61 -8.80
N ARG A 311 7.27 -17.92 -8.54
CA ARG A 311 7.41 -18.98 -9.56
C ARG A 311 6.34 -18.89 -10.63
N ALA A 312 5.11 -18.57 -10.26
CA ALA A 312 3.99 -18.42 -11.17
C ALA A 312 4.02 -17.11 -11.99
N GLY A 313 4.88 -16.15 -11.64
CA GLY A 313 4.95 -14.86 -12.32
C GLY A 313 3.80 -13.91 -11.97
N VAL A 314 3.24 -14.02 -10.76
CA VAL A 314 2.21 -13.10 -10.26
C VAL A 314 2.74 -11.69 -10.20
N GLN A 315 1.91 -10.70 -10.51
CA GLN A 315 2.17 -9.28 -10.29
C GLN A 315 2.14 -8.99 -8.79
N ILE A 316 3.31 -8.96 -8.15
CA ILE A 316 3.42 -8.80 -6.69
C ILE A 316 3.71 -7.34 -6.35
N GLY A 317 2.79 -6.69 -5.63
CA GLY A 317 2.97 -5.35 -5.09
C GLY A 317 3.69 -5.35 -3.74
N PHE A 318 4.23 -4.20 -3.36
CA PHE A 318 4.81 -3.94 -2.05
C PHE A 318 3.77 -3.28 -1.15
N GLY A 319 3.53 -3.80 0.04
CA GLY A 319 2.64 -3.24 1.04
C GLY A 319 2.94 -3.79 2.42
N THR A 320 2.62 -3.05 3.48
CA THR A 320 3.09 -3.35 4.84
C THR A 320 1.99 -3.68 5.83
N ASP A 321 0.81 -3.08 5.72
CA ASP A 321 -0.37 -3.29 6.58
C ASP A 321 -0.12 -3.03 8.09
N LEU A 322 0.85 -2.21 8.42
CA LEU A 322 1.23 -1.94 9.80
C LEU A 322 0.20 -1.08 10.52
N LEU A 323 -0.09 -1.43 11.78
CA LEU A 323 -1.07 -0.78 12.64
C LEU A 323 -0.43 -0.26 13.93
N GLY A 324 -1.02 0.78 14.51
CA GLY A 324 -0.60 1.33 15.79
C GLY A 324 0.89 1.67 15.79
N GLN A 325 1.58 1.26 16.83
CA GLN A 325 3.01 1.55 17.00
C GLN A 325 3.92 0.75 16.06
N THR A 326 3.38 -0.28 15.37
CA THR A 326 4.20 -1.09 14.47
C THR A 326 4.58 -0.36 13.18
N TYR A 327 3.98 0.79 12.87
CA TYR A 327 4.27 1.56 11.65
C TYR A 327 5.76 1.88 11.48
N VAL A 328 6.53 1.98 12.56
CA VAL A 328 7.99 2.20 12.51
C VAL A 328 8.78 1.03 11.90
N GLN A 329 8.12 -0.10 11.65
CA GLN A 329 8.72 -1.27 11.00
C GLN A 329 8.48 -1.30 9.48
N GLN A 330 8.01 -0.21 8.86
CA GLN A 330 7.65 -0.16 7.44
C GLN A 330 8.78 -0.63 6.52
N CYS A 331 9.99 -0.18 6.76
CA CYS A 331 11.15 -0.58 5.96
C CYS A 331 11.59 -2.04 6.17
N ARG A 332 11.08 -2.73 7.20
CA ARG A 332 11.36 -4.14 7.45
C ARG A 332 10.87 -5.05 6.32
N GLU A 333 9.83 -4.65 5.60
CA GLU A 333 9.30 -5.38 4.46
C GLU A 333 10.40 -5.67 3.41
N PHE A 334 11.36 -4.75 3.20
CA PHE A 334 12.53 -4.99 2.33
C PHE A 334 13.39 -6.17 2.80
N SER A 335 13.65 -6.26 4.11
CA SER A 335 14.44 -7.33 4.70
C SER A 335 13.75 -8.69 4.61
N ILE A 336 12.44 -8.74 4.77
CA ILE A 336 11.67 -9.98 4.67
C ILE A 336 11.62 -10.45 3.21
N ARG A 337 11.39 -9.55 2.27
CA ARG A 337 11.28 -9.90 0.83
C ARG A 337 12.58 -10.42 0.23
N ARG A 338 13.76 -10.01 0.73
CA ARG A 338 15.04 -10.52 0.21
C ARG A 338 15.25 -12.02 0.41
N GLU A 339 14.46 -12.66 1.28
CA GLU A 339 14.49 -14.12 1.45
C GLU A 339 13.94 -14.86 0.21
N VAL A 340 13.15 -14.16 -0.63
CA VAL A 340 12.46 -14.75 -1.79
C VAL A 340 12.83 -14.06 -3.11
N PHE A 341 13.09 -12.76 -3.08
CA PHE A 341 13.25 -11.94 -4.27
C PHE A 341 14.65 -11.31 -4.38
N THR A 342 15.08 -11.08 -5.62
CA THR A 342 16.29 -10.27 -5.89
C THR A 342 16.02 -8.79 -5.61
N PRO A 343 17.05 -7.97 -5.34
CA PRO A 343 16.87 -6.52 -5.12
C PRO A 343 16.09 -5.83 -6.23
N VAL A 344 16.38 -6.13 -7.50
CA VAL A 344 15.65 -5.56 -8.66
C VAL A 344 14.16 -5.89 -8.62
N GLN A 345 13.79 -7.14 -8.28
CA GLN A 345 12.40 -7.54 -8.15
C GLN A 345 11.70 -6.76 -7.03
N ILE A 346 12.35 -6.60 -5.87
CA ILE A 346 11.80 -5.84 -4.74
C ILE A 346 11.62 -4.36 -5.09
N LEU A 347 12.61 -3.76 -5.76
CA LEU A 347 12.51 -2.37 -6.21
C LEU A 347 11.35 -2.16 -7.19
N ARG A 348 11.16 -3.06 -8.16
CA ARG A 348 10.00 -3.03 -9.06
C ARG A 348 8.68 -3.15 -8.32
N GLN A 349 8.59 -4.04 -7.33
CA GLN A 349 7.40 -4.22 -6.50
C GLN A 349 7.04 -2.92 -5.78
N ALA A 350 8.03 -2.22 -5.23
CA ALA A 350 7.85 -0.97 -4.49
C ALA A 350 7.76 0.29 -5.39
N THR A 351 7.85 0.14 -6.72
CA THR A 351 7.82 1.25 -7.68
C THR A 351 6.86 0.97 -8.83
N SER A 352 7.34 0.45 -9.97
CA SER A 352 6.56 0.31 -11.20
C SER A 352 5.37 -0.65 -11.10
N VAL A 353 5.50 -1.76 -10.37
CA VAL A 353 4.40 -2.72 -10.16
C VAL A 353 3.28 -2.07 -9.34
N ASN A 354 3.64 -1.39 -8.25
CA ASN A 354 2.65 -0.65 -7.46
C ASN A 354 2.02 0.51 -8.22
N ALA A 355 2.77 1.21 -9.07
CA ALA A 355 2.21 2.23 -9.94
C ALA A 355 1.18 1.64 -10.91
N ALA A 356 1.46 0.48 -11.50
CA ALA A 356 0.51 -0.24 -12.36
C ALA A 356 -0.74 -0.69 -11.58
N LEU A 357 -0.57 -1.20 -10.34
CA LEU A 357 -1.67 -1.55 -9.45
C LEU A 357 -2.60 -0.36 -9.19
N LEU A 358 -2.02 0.83 -8.92
CA LEU A 358 -2.72 2.09 -8.68
C LEU A 358 -3.33 2.72 -9.94
N GLN A 359 -3.17 2.13 -11.13
CA GLN A 359 -3.54 2.69 -12.44
C GLN A 359 -2.78 4.00 -12.79
N GLU A 360 -1.57 4.15 -12.26
CA GLU A 360 -0.68 5.29 -12.47
C GLU A 360 0.60 4.91 -13.24
N GLN A 361 0.55 3.85 -14.02
CA GLN A 361 1.67 3.39 -14.82
C GLN A 361 2.20 4.50 -15.75
N GLY A 362 3.52 4.69 -15.70
CA GLY A 362 4.19 5.73 -16.48
C GLY A 362 4.07 7.14 -15.90
N ARG A 363 3.32 7.34 -14.82
CA ARG A 363 3.20 8.60 -14.08
C ARG A 363 3.88 8.54 -12.72
N LEU A 364 3.81 7.38 -12.03
CA LEU A 364 4.48 7.10 -10.76
C LEU A 364 5.41 5.89 -10.91
N GLY A 365 6.30 5.72 -9.95
CA GLY A 365 7.19 4.56 -9.83
C GLY A 365 8.17 4.40 -11.01
N CYS A 366 8.43 5.46 -11.76
CA CYS A 366 9.35 5.45 -12.90
C CYS A 366 10.07 6.78 -13.07
N ILE A 367 11.27 6.74 -13.68
CA ILE A 367 12.02 7.94 -14.12
C ILE A 367 11.92 8.02 -15.64
N ARG A 368 10.99 8.85 -16.13
CA ARG A 368 10.76 9.08 -17.57
C ARG A 368 10.16 10.48 -17.80
N PRO A 369 10.34 11.08 -18.97
CA PRO A 369 9.68 12.34 -19.30
C PRO A 369 8.16 12.26 -19.14
N GLY A 370 7.57 13.26 -18.47
CA GLY A 370 6.14 13.34 -18.15
C GLY A 370 5.71 12.65 -16.85
N ALA A 371 6.57 11.85 -16.21
CA ALA A 371 6.29 11.29 -14.89
C ALA A 371 6.39 12.37 -13.81
N HIS A 372 5.69 12.15 -12.69
CA HIS A 372 5.86 12.96 -11.50
C HIS A 372 7.31 12.87 -10.97
N ALA A 373 7.83 14.01 -10.55
CA ALA A 373 9.15 14.07 -9.94
C ALA A 373 9.07 13.63 -8.45
N ASP A 374 8.71 12.36 -8.26
CA ASP A 374 8.75 11.66 -6.99
C ASP A 374 10.03 10.81 -7.02
N LEU A 375 11.11 11.31 -6.38
CA LEU A 375 12.47 10.82 -6.59
C LEU A 375 13.23 10.64 -5.28
N LEU A 376 14.12 9.65 -5.24
CA LEU A 376 15.02 9.40 -4.14
C LEU A 376 16.47 9.37 -4.64
N VAL A 377 17.38 9.89 -3.83
CA VAL A 377 18.84 9.67 -4.00
C VAL A 377 19.32 8.81 -2.86
N VAL A 378 19.83 7.62 -3.20
CA VAL A 378 20.36 6.64 -2.27
C VAL A 378 21.89 6.75 -2.20
N ASP A 379 22.43 6.78 -0.99
CA ASP A 379 23.87 6.71 -0.76
C ASP A 379 24.32 5.25 -0.84
N GLY A 380 24.67 4.80 -2.03
CA GLY A 380 25.00 3.43 -2.38
C GLY A 380 24.15 2.87 -3.52
N ASP A 381 24.23 1.55 -3.71
CA ASP A 381 23.57 0.82 -4.79
C ASP A 381 22.49 -0.12 -4.25
N PRO A 382 21.18 0.26 -4.26
CA PRO A 382 20.11 -0.58 -3.77
C PRO A 382 19.82 -1.81 -4.65
N LEU A 383 20.37 -1.87 -5.88
CA LEU A 383 20.29 -3.06 -6.73
C LEU A 383 21.27 -4.15 -6.29
N SER A 384 22.35 -3.75 -5.63
CA SER A 384 23.33 -4.68 -5.04
C SER A 384 22.99 -5.01 -3.59
N ASP A 385 22.50 -4.03 -2.82
CA ASP A 385 22.13 -4.19 -1.41
C ASP A 385 20.80 -3.50 -1.10
N ILE A 386 19.73 -4.26 -1.12
CA ILE A 386 18.38 -3.79 -0.75
C ILE A 386 18.31 -3.36 0.73
N GLY A 387 19.22 -3.81 1.57
CA GLY A 387 19.33 -3.43 2.98
C GLY A 387 19.51 -1.92 3.17
N LEU A 388 20.03 -1.20 2.18
CA LEU A 388 20.10 0.26 2.19
C LEU A 388 18.72 0.91 2.39
N LEU A 389 17.66 0.32 1.85
CA LEU A 389 16.28 0.80 2.00
C LEU A 389 15.59 0.28 3.27
N ALA A 390 16.13 -0.77 3.90
CA ALA A 390 15.63 -1.29 5.17
C ALA A 390 16.08 -0.45 6.40
N ALA A 391 16.81 0.62 6.17
CA ALA A 391 17.44 1.45 7.20
C ALA A 391 16.62 2.72 7.58
N ASP A 392 15.30 2.69 7.46
CA ASP A 392 14.37 3.76 7.85
C ASP A 392 14.78 5.13 7.28
N GLY A 393 15.15 5.17 6.00
CA GLY A 393 15.50 6.36 5.27
C GLY A 393 16.89 6.96 5.59
N ARG A 394 17.71 6.32 6.43
CA ARG A 394 19.04 6.83 6.83
C ARG A 394 20.04 6.93 5.67
N ASN A 395 19.86 6.11 4.63
CA ASN A 395 20.72 6.14 3.44
C ASN A 395 20.12 7.00 2.31
N LEU A 396 19.02 7.70 2.54
CA LEU A 396 18.41 8.61 1.57
C LEU A 396 18.99 10.02 1.76
N ARG A 397 19.75 10.51 0.77
CA ARG A 397 20.33 11.86 0.77
C ARG A 397 19.39 12.90 0.21
N LEU A 398 18.47 12.49 -0.67
CA LEU A 398 17.44 13.37 -1.18
C LEU A 398 16.11 12.60 -1.25
N ILE A 399 15.05 13.27 -0.82
CA ILE A 399 13.67 12.83 -1.01
C ILE A 399 12.93 13.98 -1.69
N MET A 400 12.33 13.70 -2.84
CA MET A 400 11.53 14.65 -3.60
C MET A 400 10.14 14.08 -3.84
N ARG A 401 9.10 14.89 -3.58
CA ARG A 401 7.70 14.57 -3.88
C ARG A 401 7.12 15.64 -4.78
N ALA A 402 6.63 15.28 -5.95
CA ALA A 402 6.06 16.20 -6.94
C ALA A 402 6.98 17.43 -7.22
N GLY A 403 8.30 17.21 -7.30
CA GLY A 403 9.29 18.25 -7.54
C GLY A 403 9.63 19.12 -6.32
N GLU A 404 9.03 18.87 -5.16
CA GLU A 404 9.33 19.54 -3.90
C GLU A 404 10.38 18.75 -3.11
N LEU A 405 11.44 19.43 -2.68
CA LEU A 405 12.46 18.83 -1.85
C LEU A 405 11.94 18.64 -0.41
N ILE A 406 11.74 17.41 -0.02
CA ILE A 406 11.34 17.03 1.35
C ILE A 406 12.56 16.90 2.26
N ARG A 407 13.65 16.33 1.70
CA ARG A 407 14.97 16.21 2.31
C ARG A 407 16.03 16.51 1.25
N ASN A 408 17.06 17.23 1.62
CA ASN A 408 18.26 17.41 0.79
C ASN A 408 19.49 17.51 1.72
N GLU A 409 20.31 16.46 1.68
CA GLU A 409 21.56 16.29 2.44
C GLU A 409 22.77 16.06 1.51
N LEU A 410 22.69 16.64 0.29
CA LEU A 410 23.73 16.56 -0.73
C LEU A 410 24.68 17.75 -0.66
#